data_5ae227feee8d88f75ac6d687def4375f
#
_entry.id   5ae227feee8d88f75ac6d687def4375f
#
_cell.length_a   1.000
_cell.length_b   1.000
_cell.length_c   1.000
_cell.angle_alpha   90.00
_cell.angle_beta   90.00
_cell.angle_gamma   90.00
#
_symmetry.space_group_name_H-M   'P 1'
#
loop_
_entity.id
_entity.type
_entity.pdbx_description
1 polymer ?
#
loop_
_entity_poly.entity_id
_entity_poly.type
_entity_poly.pdbx_seq_one_letter_code
_entity_poly.pdbx_strand_id
1 'polypeptide(L)'
;MSKKAGWYKDPWPGPPGGPPLLRYWDGRHWTEHARTAEEVTQPAYAATGYGGASAPDTAYAGTAMAAATPDGQLLAGYWQRVWAYLLDSLIVGLVGGLLASPWIGDVIDAFGQFLDQAVRDAEAGVTTDPAAFQQAILGPIMVISLIFLVVGFVYHVGFLMALQATPGKLALGLRVRLRDRPGPMPIGTVLLRWAGQFGYAILNLVPIAGSLAGIYSLLDHLWPAWDGKKQAIHDKIARTNVVRSR
;
A
#
# COMPACT_ATOMS: atom_id res chain seq x y z
N MET A 1 -40.19 23.83 0.70
CA MET A 1 -38.79 24.30 0.74
C MET A 1 -37.92 23.15 1.23
N SER A 2 -36.98 22.65 0.44
CA SER A 2 -36.10 21.59 0.87
C SER A 2 -35.06 22.11 1.86
N LYS A 3 -34.88 21.41 2.96
CA LYS A 3 -33.92 21.76 4.00
C LYS A 3 -32.50 21.61 3.43
N LYS A 4 -31.65 22.64 3.59
CA LYS A 4 -30.25 22.57 3.11
C LYS A 4 -29.42 21.64 3.96
N ALA A 5 -28.33 21.06 3.39
CA ALA A 5 -27.39 20.29 4.17
C ALA A 5 -26.79 21.12 5.31
N GLY A 6 -26.67 20.53 6.50
CA GLY A 6 -26.18 21.23 7.70
C GLY A 6 -26.48 20.50 9.00
N TRP A 7 -26.00 21.09 10.09
CA TRP A 7 -26.27 20.61 11.44
C TRP A 7 -27.58 21.18 11.98
N TYR A 8 -28.44 20.28 12.47
CA TYR A 8 -29.75 20.64 13.03
C TYR A 8 -29.96 19.84 14.33
N LYS A 9 -30.89 20.30 15.16
CA LYS A 9 -31.31 19.59 16.36
C LYS A 9 -31.65 18.15 16.00
N ASP A 10 -31.06 17.19 16.75
CA ASP A 10 -31.28 15.74 16.55
C ASP A 10 -32.79 15.44 16.67
N PRO A 11 -33.41 14.81 15.66
CA PRO A 11 -34.83 14.46 15.71
C PRO A 11 -35.11 13.27 16.67
N TRP A 12 -34.08 12.54 17.09
CA TRP A 12 -34.23 11.44 18.02
C TRP A 12 -33.85 11.87 19.44
N PRO A 13 -34.60 11.41 20.47
CA PRO A 13 -34.25 11.74 21.84
C PRO A 13 -32.92 11.07 22.22
N GLY A 14 -32.00 11.87 22.74
CA GLY A 14 -30.75 11.38 23.32
C GLY A 14 -30.99 10.66 24.67
N PRO A 15 -29.95 10.10 25.28
CA PRO A 15 -30.03 9.46 26.58
C PRO A 15 -30.57 10.45 27.65
N PRO A 16 -31.41 10.02 28.59
CA PRO A 16 -31.95 10.89 29.61
C PRO A 16 -30.86 11.61 30.42
N GLY A 17 -30.93 12.94 30.52
CA GLY A 17 -29.95 13.76 31.22
C GLY A 17 -28.68 14.09 30.45
N GLY A 18 -28.54 13.66 29.19
CA GLY A 18 -27.43 14.02 28.32
C GLY A 18 -27.56 15.43 27.69
N PRO A 19 -26.45 16.01 27.18
CA PRO A 19 -26.46 17.27 26.49
C PRO A 19 -27.27 17.18 25.19
N PRO A 20 -27.87 18.29 24.72
CA PRO A 20 -28.61 18.32 23.47
C PRO A 20 -27.70 18.04 22.29
N LEU A 21 -28.08 17.09 21.44
CA LEU A 21 -27.34 16.67 20.27
C LEU A 21 -27.82 17.42 19.02
N LEU A 22 -26.88 17.71 18.14
CA LEU A 22 -27.11 18.12 16.75
C LEU A 22 -26.77 16.96 15.84
N ARG A 23 -27.60 16.74 14.81
CA ARG A 23 -27.35 15.71 13.77
C ARG A 23 -27.20 16.36 12.42
N TYR A 24 -26.33 15.79 11.59
CA TYR A 24 -26.09 16.32 10.26
C TYR A 24 -27.15 15.82 9.27
N TRP A 25 -27.74 16.77 8.55
CA TRP A 25 -28.65 16.55 7.41
C TRP A 25 -27.84 16.72 6.12
N ASP A 26 -27.81 15.72 5.23
CA ASP A 26 -27.03 15.75 3.98
C ASP A 26 -27.76 16.43 2.80
N GLY A 27 -28.96 16.89 3.01
CA GLY A 27 -29.85 17.43 1.98
C GLY A 27 -30.93 16.46 1.52
N ARG A 28 -30.81 15.16 1.90
CA ARG A 28 -31.76 14.10 1.55
C ARG A 28 -32.16 13.24 2.74
N HIS A 29 -31.19 12.91 3.60
CA HIS A 29 -31.38 12.01 4.74
C HIS A 29 -30.65 12.52 5.98
N TRP A 30 -31.11 12.13 7.17
CA TRP A 30 -30.37 12.31 8.40
C TRP A 30 -29.24 11.30 8.44
N THR A 31 -28.00 11.77 8.67
CA THR A 31 -26.84 10.90 8.80
C THR A 31 -26.69 10.38 10.22
N GLU A 32 -25.82 9.42 10.42
CA GLU A 32 -25.47 8.89 11.76
C GLU A 32 -24.58 9.84 12.58
N HIS A 33 -24.15 10.97 12.00
CA HIS A 33 -23.28 11.94 12.65
C HIS A 33 -24.09 12.79 13.63
N ALA A 34 -23.91 12.54 14.93
CA ALA A 34 -24.46 13.34 16.02
C ALA A 34 -23.32 13.95 16.85
N ARG A 35 -23.44 15.23 17.23
CA ARG A 35 -22.46 15.98 18.05
C ARG A 35 -23.18 16.91 19.00
N THR A 36 -22.50 17.33 20.08
CA THR A 36 -23.00 18.39 20.95
C THR A 36 -22.90 19.76 20.25
N ALA A 37 -23.68 20.74 20.70
CA ALA A 37 -23.62 22.10 20.15
C ALA A 37 -22.23 22.73 20.33
N GLU A 38 -21.52 22.41 21.40
CA GLU A 38 -20.15 22.86 21.66
C GLU A 38 -19.15 22.29 20.64
N GLU A 39 -19.26 21.00 20.29
CA GLU A 39 -18.41 20.36 19.27
C GLU A 39 -18.65 20.89 17.86
N VAL A 40 -19.85 21.40 17.57
CA VAL A 40 -20.18 21.99 16.27
C VAL A 40 -19.72 23.45 16.18
N THR A 41 -19.71 24.18 17.29
CA THR A 41 -19.29 25.59 17.35
C THR A 41 -17.83 25.80 17.65
N GLN A 42 -17.12 24.79 18.19
CA GLN A 42 -15.67 24.87 18.30
C GLN A 42 -15.04 24.75 16.90
N PRO A 43 -14.30 25.78 16.44
CA PRO A 43 -13.47 25.59 15.26
C PRO A 43 -12.46 24.47 15.58
N ALA A 44 -12.21 23.57 14.62
CA ALA A 44 -11.36 22.40 14.74
C ALA A 44 -9.87 22.70 15.07
N TYR A 45 -9.60 23.76 15.85
CA TYR A 45 -8.29 24.36 16.11
C TYR A 45 -7.89 24.43 17.59
N ALA A 46 -8.59 23.80 18.49
CA ALA A 46 -8.29 23.89 19.94
C ALA A 46 -7.51 22.69 20.48
N ALA A 47 -6.74 21.97 19.67
CA ALA A 47 -5.93 20.84 20.13
C ALA A 47 -4.47 20.90 19.65
N THR A 48 -3.84 22.07 19.56
CA THR A 48 -2.38 22.21 19.65
C THR A 48 -2.04 23.69 19.94
N GLY A 49 -1.66 23.99 21.19
CA GLY A 49 -1.05 25.27 21.50
C GLY A 49 0.33 25.37 20.86
N TYR A 50 0.53 26.44 20.09
CA TYR A 50 1.72 27.29 20.05
C TYR A 50 1.46 28.49 19.12
N GLY A 51 1.58 29.68 19.68
CA GLY A 51 2.01 31.00 19.21
C GLY A 51 1.65 31.48 17.80
N GLY A 52 0.87 32.54 17.78
CA GLY A 52 0.62 33.64 16.92
C GLY A 52 1.40 33.87 15.61
N ALA A 53 0.66 34.13 14.55
CA ALA A 53 0.88 35.18 13.55
C ALA A 53 -0.33 35.27 12.64
N SER A 54 -0.78 36.51 12.36
CA SER A 54 -1.90 36.92 11.53
C SER A 54 -1.85 36.35 10.10
N ALA A 55 -2.98 35.82 9.66
CA ALA A 55 -3.17 35.31 8.30
C ALA A 55 -3.55 36.41 7.31
N PRO A 56 -3.08 36.38 6.05
CA PRO A 56 -3.75 37.02 4.94
C PRO A 56 -4.77 36.05 4.32
N ASP A 57 -5.94 36.61 3.96
CA ASP A 57 -6.98 35.96 3.18
C ASP A 57 -6.42 35.35 1.90
N THR A 58 -6.43 34.05 1.82
CA THR A 58 -6.45 33.32 0.56
C THR A 58 -7.41 32.13 0.67
N ALA A 59 -8.59 32.32 0.12
CA ALA A 59 -9.57 31.29 -0.18
C ALA A 59 -8.96 30.29 -1.18
N TYR A 60 -8.20 29.30 -0.68
CA TYR A 60 -7.84 28.04 -1.34
C TYR A 60 -7.05 27.16 -0.33
N ALA A 61 -7.70 26.78 0.75
CA ALA A 61 -7.22 25.67 1.55
C ALA A 61 -8.44 24.87 1.99
N GLY A 62 -8.96 24.08 1.07
CA GLY A 62 -9.63 22.85 1.46
C GLY A 62 -8.59 22.06 2.25
N THR A 63 -8.58 22.24 3.57
CA THR A 63 -7.85 21.34 4.48
C THR A 63 -8.42 19.96 4.19
N ALA A 64 -7.70 19.19 3.37
CA ALA A 64 -7.98 17.77 3.19
C ALA A 64 -7.93 17.19 4.61
N MET A 65 -9.08 16.96 5.22
CA MET A 65 -9.16 16.25 6.49
C MET A 65 -8.31 15.00 6.31
N ALA A 66 -7.27 14.86 7.14
CA ALA A 66 -6.34 13.76 6.99
C ALA A 66 -7.16 12.48 6.96
N ALA A 67 -7.05 11.72 5.86
CA ALA A 67 -7.87 10.54 5.65
C ALA A 67 -7.68 9.60 6.85
N ALA A 68 -8.76 9.18 7.47
CA ALA A 68 -8.75 8.35 8.69
C ALA A 68 -9.59 7.07 8.50
N THR A 69 -9.36 6.10 9.36
CA THR A 69 -10.21 4.92 9.51
C THR A 69 -11.54 5.31 10.18
N PRO A 70 -12.58 4.46 10.14
CA PRO A 70 -13.87 4.77 10.80
C PRO A 70 -13.75 5.09 12.29
N ASP A 71 -12.76 4.52 12.98
CA ASP A 71 -12.45 4.79 14.40
C ASP A 71 -11.43 5.93 14.62
N GLY A 72 -11.19 6.76 13.60
CA GLY A 72 -10.43 8.01 13.71
C GLY A 72 -8.90 7.89 13.60
N GLN A 73 -8.35 6.69 13.32
CA GLN A 73 -6.90 6.54 13.18
C GLN A 73 -6.40 7.06 11.83
N LEU A 74 -5.37 7.91 11.86
CA LEU A 74 -4.82 8.55 10.65
C LEU A 74 -4.23 7.51 9.68
N LEU A 75 -4.58 7.65 8.42
CA LEU A 75 -4.03 6.82 7.35
C LEU A 75 -2.60 7.26 6.98
N ALA A 76 -1.79 6.30 6.54
CA ALA A 76 -0.47 6.57 6.01
C ALA A 76 -0.56 7.36 4.69
N GLY A 77 0.27 8.39 4.57
CA GLY A 77 0.44 9.12 3.31
C GLY A 77 1.06 8.24 2.22
N TYR A 78 0.84 8.64 0.95
CA TYR A 78 1.36 7.90 -0.20
C TYR A 78 2.90 7.72 -0.13
N TRP A 79 3.65 8.80 0.04
CA TRP A 79 5.13 8.75 0.09
C TRP A 79 5.68 7.94 1.27
N GLN A 80 4.99 7.94 2.41
CA GLN A 80 5.37 7.08 3.54
C GLN A 80 5.28 5.59 3.16
N ARG A 81 4.27 5.20 2.39
CA ARG A 81 4.12 3.83 1.88
C ARG A 81 5.19 3.49 0.85
N VAL A 82 5.53 4.43 -0.05
CA VAL A 82 6.60 4.26 -1.05
C VAL A 82 7.93 4.02 -0.36
N TRP A 83 8.32 4.85 0.59
CA TRP A 83 9.57 4.68 1.32
C TRP A 83 9.60 3.38 2.13
N ALA A 84 8.48 3.02 2.79
CA ALA A 84 8.37 1.74 3.48
C ALA A 84 8.58 0.56 2.52
N TYR A 85 7.95 0.61 1.34
CA TYR A 85 8.11 -0.42 0.32
C TYR A 85 9.55 -0.52 -0.20
N LEU A 86 10.21 0.60 -0.45
CA LEU A 86 11.62 0.61 -0.89
C LEU A 86 12.55 0.00 0.17
N LEU A 87 12.36 0.33 1.45
CA LEU A 87 13.12 -0.28 2.54
C LEU A 87 12.88 -1.79 2.64
N ASP A 88 11.61 -2.22 2.57
CA ASP A 88 11.26 -3.64 2.56
C ASP A 88 11.88 -4.36 1.36
N SER A 89 11.81 -3.74 0.17
CA SER A 89 12.38 -4.29 -1.06
C SER A 89 13.92 -4.42 -0.99
N LEU A 90 14.58 -3.46 -0.36
CA LEU A 90 16.03 -3.52 -0.13
C LEU A 90 16.40 -4.73 0.76
N ILE A 91 15.67 -4.93 1.86
CA ILE A 91 15.93 -6.05 2.78
C ILE A 91 15.70 -7.39 2.06
N VAL A 92 14.54 -7.55 1.40
CA VAL A 92 14.20 -8.76 0.65
C VAL A 92 15.19 -8.97 -0.51
N GLY A 93 15.60 -7.88 -1.18
CA GLY A 93 16.59 -7.90 -2.25
C GLY A 93 17.96 -8.38 -1.80
N LEU A 94 18.45 -7.89 -0.65
CA LEU A 94 19.74 -8.32 -0.09
C LEU A 94 19.71 -9.78 0.34
N VAL A 95 18.69 -10.20 1.08
CA VAL A 95 18.58 -11.59 1.55
C VAL A 95 18.36 -12.55 0.36
N GLY A 96 17.42 -12.22 -0.52
CA GLY A 96 17.12 -13.04 -1.70
C GLY A 96 18.30 -13.09 -2.67
N GLY A 97 18.97 -11.96 -2.91
CA GLY A 97 20.14 -11.89 -3.77
C GLY A 97 21.34 -12.69 -3.24
N LEU A 98 21.58 -12.65 -1.92
CA LEU A 98 22.61 -13.45 -1.28
C LEU A 98 22.33 -14.96 -1.45
N LEU A 99 21.09 -15.38 -1.18
CA LEU A 99 20.68 -16.78 -1.33
C LEU A 99 20.68 -17.24 -2.79
N ALA A 100 20.34 -16.35 -3.73
CA ALA A 100 20.31 -16.65 -5.16
C ALA A 100 21.66 -16.46 -5.87
N SER A 101 22.71 -16.02 -5.16
CA SER A 101 24.00 -15.65 -5.77
C SER A 101 24.62 -16.70 -6.70
N PRO A 102 24.56 -18.03 -6.43
CA PRO A 102 25.09 -19.01 -7.37
C PRO A 102 24.41 -18.97 -8.74
N TRP A 103 23.08 -18.94 -8.74
CA TRP A 103 22.27 -18.90 -9.98
C TRP A 103 22.33 -17.54 -10.69
N ILE A 104 22.58 -16.46 -9.95
CA ILE A 104 22.88 -15.16 -10.56
C ILE A 104 24.20 -15.23 -11.31
N GLY A 105 25.21 -15.92 -10.74
CA GLY A 105 26.46 -16.22 -11.41
C GLY A 105 26.25 -16.97 -12.73
N ASP A 106 25.47 -18.04 -12.73
CA ASP A 106 25.14 -18.81 -13.93
C ASP A 106 24.50 -17.95 -15.03
N VAL A 107 23.60 -17.02 -14.65
CA VAL A 107 22.98 -16.08 -15.61
C VAL A 107 24.02 -15.11 -16.18
N ILE A 108 24.92 -14.59 -15.35
CA ILE A 108 26.01 -13.69 -15.78
C ILE A 108 26.94 -14.40 -16.76
N ASP A 109 27.34 -15.65 -16.45
CA ASP A 109 28.21 -16.45 -17.31
C ASP A 109 27.56 -16.79 -18.64
N ALA A 110 26.26 -17.15 -18.62
CA ALA A 110 25.49 -17.40 -19.85
C ALA A 110 25.40 -16.14 -20.71
N PHE A 111 25.22 -14.97 -20.10
CA PHE A 111 25.19 -13.70 -20.81
C PHE A 111 26.56 -13.36 -21.43
N GLY A 112 27.66 -13.60 -20.69
CA GLY A 112 29.02 -13.45 -21.22
C GLY A 112 29.25 -14.31 -22.47
N GLN A 113 28.89 -15.61 -22.39
CA GLN A 113 29.00 -16.53 -23.53
C GLN A 113 28.15 -16.08 -24.73
N PHE A 114 26.95 -15.55 -24.47
CA PHE A 114 26.11 -15.00 -25.53
C PHE A 114 26.74 -13.79 -26.22
N LEU A 115 27.36 -12.88 -25.45
CA LEU A 115 28.06 -11.71 -26.02
C LEU A 115 29.26 -12.14 -26.87
N ASP A 116 30.06 -13.10 -26.34
CA ASP A 116 31.20 -13.63 -27.12
C ASP A 116 30.76 -14.29 -28.42
N GLN A 117 29.63 -15.00 -28.41
CA GLN A 117 29.06 -15.58 -29.62
C GLN A 117 28.57 -14.47 -30.59
N ALA A 118 27.88 -13.44 -30.06
CA ALA A 118 27.39 -12.35 -30.86
C ALA A 118 28.51 -11.59 -31.57
N VAL A 119 29.67 -11.41 -30.95
CA VAL A 119 30.86 -10.81 -31.56
C VAL A 119 31.39 -11.70 -32.72
N ARG A 120 31.56 -13.00 -32.47
CA ARG A 120 32.02 -13.95 -33.51
C ARG A 120 31.09 -14.01 -34.72
N ASP A 121 29.77 -14.03 -34.47
CA ASP A 121 28.75 -14.08 -35.50
C ASP A 121 28.75 -12.78 -36.35
N ALA A 122 28.91 -11.63 -35.69
CA ALA A 122 29.03 -10.34 -36.36
C ALA A 122 30.27 -10.28 -37.26
N GLU A 123 31.42 -10.79 -36.82
CA GLU A 123 32.65 -10.90 -37.61
C GLU A 123 32.47 -11.85 -38.81
N ALA A 124 31.65 -12.89 -38.67
CA ALA A 124 31.31 -13.82 -39.74
C ALA A 124 30.17 -13.33 -40.65
N GLY A 125 29.55 -12.16 -40.36
CA GLY A 125 28.43 -11.61 -41.11
C GLY A 125 27.12 -12.39 -40.95
N VAL A 126 26.94 -13.12 -39.86
CA VAL A 126 25.73 -13.87 -39.51
C VAL A 126 25.00 -13.26 -38.34
N THR A 127 23.71 -13.56 -38.20
CA THR A 127 22.90 -13.11 -37.04
C THR A 127 22.98 -14.14 -35.92
N THR A 128 23.18 -13.66 -34.70
CA THR A 128 23.23 -14.52 -33.51
C THR A 128 21.84 -15.06 -33.19
N ASP A 129 21.76 -16.38 -32.96
CA ASP A 129 20.55 -17.03 -32.45
C ASP A 129 20.51 -16.93 -30.92
N PRO A 130 19.47 -16.29 -30.33
CA PRO A 130 19.35 -16.18 -28.91
C PRO A 130 18.83 -17.45 -28.20
N ALA A 131 18.49 -18.53 -28.95
CA ALA A 131 17.83 -19.71 -28.41
C ALA A 131 18.69 -20.43 -27.34
N ALA A 132 19.99 -20.56 -27.59
CA ALA A 132 20.92 -21.20 -26.65
C ALA A 132 21.02 -20.41 -25.34
N PHE A 133 21.10 -19.09 -25.42
CA PHE A 133 21.09 -18.22 -24.23
C PHE A 133 19.78 -18.34 -23.46
N GLN A 134 18.63 -18.25 -24.13
CA GLN A 134 17.32 -18.39 -23.48
C GLN A 134 17.19 -19.74 -22.75
N GLN A 135 17.68 -20.82 -23.35
CA GLN A 135 17.67 -22.14 -22.75
C GLN A 135 18.59 -22.21 -21.53
N ALA A 136 19.79 -21.62 -21.60
CA ALA A 136 20.76 -21.61 -20.52
C ALA A 136 20.26 -20.88 -19.26
N ILE A 137 19.56 -19.77 -19.42
CA ILE A 137 19.08 -18.94 -18.28
C ILE A 137 17.75 -19.42 -17.69
N LEU A 138 16.97 -20.25 -18.39
CA LEU A 138 15.62 -20.65 -17.94
C LEU A 138 15.62 -21.30 -16.56
N GLY A 139 16.50 -22.28 -16.34
CA GLY A 139 16.63 -22.97 -15.05
C GLY A 139 17.05 -22.03 -13.91
N PRO A 140 18.19 -21.33 -14.05
CA PRO A 140 18.63 -20.33 -13.08
C PRO A 140 17.57 -19.28 -12.74
N ILE A 141 16.89 -18.69 -13.71
CA ILE A 141 15.83 -17.69 -13.48
C ILE A 141 14.66 -18.28 -12.70
N MET A 142 14.25 -19.52 -12.98
CA MET A 142 13.19 -20.18 -12.21
C MET A 142 13.58 -20.36 -10.74
N VAL A 143 14.81 -20.79 -10.45
CA VAL A 143 15.31 -20.94 -9.08
C VAL A 143 15.40 -19.60 -8.38
N ILE A 144 15.97 -18.58 -9.02
CA ILE A 144 16.04 -17.21 -8.49
C ILE A 144 14.62 -16.71 -8.14
N SER A 145 13.67 -16.87 -9.06
CA SER A 145 12.28 -16.46 -8.86
C SER A 145 11.62 -17.15 -7.67
N LEU A 146 11.87 -18.45 -7.51
CA LEU A 146 11.36 -19.23 -6.38
C LEU A 146 11.97 -18.77 -5.05
N ILE A 147 13.29 -18.51 -5.01
CA ILE A 147 13.97 -17.97 -3.82
C ILE A 147 13.35 -16.63 -3.41
N PHE A 148 13.19 -15.70 -4.33
CA PHE A 148 12.57 -14.40 -4.04
C PHE A 148 11.10 -14.51 -3.60
N LEU A 149 10.36 -15.44 -4.19
CA LEU A 149 8.97 -15.71 -3.80
C LEU A 149 8.90 -16.22 -2.35
N VAL A 150 9.75 -17.19 -1.99
CA VAL A 150 9.79 -17.79 -0.64
C VAL A 150 10.28 -16.76 0.38
N VAL A 151 11.39 -16.07 0.11
CA VAL A 151 11.92 -15.01 0.99
C VAL A 151 10.90 -13.92 1.20
N GLY A 152 10.27 -13.43 0.13
CA GLY A 152 9.23 -12.41 0.19
C GLY A 152 8.00 -12.88 0.95
N PHE A 153 7.59 -14.14 0.77
CA PHE A 153 6.48 -14.73 1.52
C PHE A 153 6.77 -14.79 3.02
N VAL A 154 7.87 -15.40 3.40
CA VAL A 154 8.27 -15.53 4.82
C VAL A 154 8.43 -14.15 5.46
N TYR A 155 9.08 -13.22 4.77
CA TYR A 155 9.26 -11.86 5.25
C TYR A 155 7.92 -11.14 5.47
N HIS A 156 7.09 -11.02 4.43
CA HIS A 156 5.87 -10.22 4.53
C HIS A 156 4.82 -10.88 5.43
N VAL A 157 4.57 -12.18 5.27
CA VAL A 157 3.58 -12.89 6.07
C VAL A 157 4.04 -13.02 7.52
N GLY A 158 5.30 -13.37 7.76
CA GLY A 158 5.86 -13.51 9.10
C GLY A 158 5.77 -12.21 9.91
N PHE A 159 6.27 -11.10 9.33
CA PHE A 159 6.24 -9.81 10.03
C PHE A 159 4.81 -9.25 10.19
N LEU A 160 3.92 -9.42 9.22
CA LEU A 160 2.53 -8.99 9.36
C LEU A 160 1.79 -9.78 10.44
N MET A 161 2.04 -11.08 10.56
CA MET A 161 1.46 -11.91 11.61
C MET A 161 2.00 -11.55 12.99
N ALA A 162 3.31 -11.34 13.11
CA ALA A 162 3.96 -11.08 14.39
C ALA A 162 3.75 -9.64 14.89
N LEU A 163 3.88 -8.64 14.00
CA LEU A 163 3.99 -7.22 14.37
C LEU A 163 2.95 -6.33 13.70
N GLN A 164 2.10 -6.88 12.83
CA GLN A 164 1.16 -6.11 11.99
C GLN A 164 1.86 -5.05 11.11
N ALA A 165 3.14 -5.19 10.88
CA ALA A 165 3.93 -4.30 10.05
C ALA A 165 5.20 -5.01 9.59
N THR A 166 5.70 -4.67 8.40
CA THR A 166 7.04 -5.06 7.97
C THR A 166 8.09 -4.12 8.57
N PRO A 167 9.37 -4.49 8.64
CA PRO A 167 10.44 -3.64 9.14
C PRO A 167 10.50 -2.26 8.48
N GLY A 168 10.34 -2.15 7.16
CA GLY A 168 10.29 -0.85 6.47
C GLY A 168 9.09 0.00 6.91
N LYS A 169 7.94 -0.61 7.18
CA LYS A 169 6.77 0.09 7.73
C LYS A 169 7.00 0.55 9.18
N LEU A 170 7.60 -0.31 10.01
CA LEU A 170 7.93 0.05 11.40
C LEU A 170 8.92 1.22 11.47
N ALA A 171 9.93 1.25 10.61
CA ALA A 171 10.90 2.34 10.54
C ALA A 171 10.24 3.71 10.29
N LEU A 172 9.12 3.72 9.57
CA LEU A 172 8.35 4.94 9.26
C LEU A 172 7.14 5.15 10.18
N GLY A 173 7.03 4.40 11.27
CA GLY A 173 5.92 4.50 12.20
C GLY A 173 4.58 4.10 11.58
N LEU A 174 4.57 3.08 10.71
CA LEU A 174 3.37 2.60 10.03
C LEU A 174 2.99 1.20 10.52
N ARG A 175 1.68 0.92 10.53
CA ARG A 175 1.13 -0.41 10.78
C ARG A 175 0.02 -0.75 9.80
N VAL A 176 -0.17 -2.04 9.57
CA VAL A 176 -1.29 -2.58 8.80
C VAL A 176 -2.35 -3.09 9.79
N ARG A 177 -3.61 -2.77 9.52
CA ARG A 177 -4.73 -3.24 10.34
C ARG A 177 -5.95 -3.53 9.49
N LEU A 178 -6.92 -4.21 10.06
CA LEU A 178 -8.26 -4.29 9.46
C LEU A 178 -8.86 -2.89 9.37
N ARG A 179 -9.58 -2.61 8.26
CA ARG A 179 -10.16 -1.30 8.02
C ARG A 179 -11.22 -0.93 9.04
N ASP A 180 -12.13 -1.85 9.29
CA ASP A 180 -13.40 -1.56 9.98
C ASP A 180 -13.35 -1.79 11.50
N ARG A 181 -12.27 -2.40 11.98
CA ARG A 181 -12.11 -2.70 13.42
C ARG A 181 -10.64 -2.78 13.83
N PRO A 182 -10.31 -2.39 15.07
CA PRO A 182 -8.99 -2.66 15.65
C PRO A 182 -8.82 -4.16 15.94
N GLY A 183 -7.58 -4.58 16.13
CA GLY A 183 -7.24 -5.94 16.54
C GLY A 183 -6.28 -6.64 15.60
N PRO A 184 -5.85 -7.87 15.93
CA PRO A 184 -4.94 -8.65 15.12
C PRO A 184 -5.59 -9.08 13.81
N MET A 185 -4.79 -9.14 12.73
CA MET A 185 -5.26 -9.62 11.45
C MET A 185 -5.31 -11.16 11.45
N PRO A 186 -6.44 -11.77 11.02
CA PRO A 186 -6.48 -13.21 10.76
C PRO A 186 -5.48 -13.62 9.68
N ILE A 187 -4.93 -14.83 9.77
CA ILE A 187 -3.99 -15.36 8.79
C ILE A 187 -4.54 -15.30 7.35
N GLY A 188 -5.83 -15.60 7.15
CA GLY A 188 -6.48 -15.50 5.85
C GLY A 188 -6.43 -14.09 5.25
N THR A 189 -6.58 -13.04 6.08
CA THR A 189 -6.44 -11.65 5.65
C THR A 189 -4.99 -11.35 5.22
N VAL A 190 -4.01 -11.82 5.97
CA VAL A 190 -2.59 -11.63 5.65
C VAL A 190 -2.22 -12.34 4.35
N LEU A 191 -2.70 -13.57 4.16
CA LEU A 191 -2.48 -14.33 2.92
C LEU A 191 -3.18 -13.69 1.71
N LEU A 192 -4.42 -13.23 1.86
CA LEU A 192 -5.12 -12.50 0.79
C LEU A 192 -4.40 -11.20 0.42
N ARG A 193 -3.89 -10.49 1.42
CA ARG A 193 -3.09 -9.29 1.22
C ARG A 193 -1.80 -9.59 0.45
N TRP A 194 -1.07 -10.63 0.88
CA TRP A 194 0.16 -11.06 0.23
C TRP A 194 -0.12 -11.53 -1.22
N ALA A 195 -1.14 -12.35 -1.42
CA ALA A 195 -1.54 -12.81 -2.74
C ALA A 195 -1.97 -11.64 -3.66
N GLY A 196 -2.71 -10.67 -3.14
CA GLY A 196 -3.06 -9.47 -3.88
C GLY A 196 -1.87 -8.59 -4.23
N GLN A 197 -0.82 -8.54 -3.39
CA GLN A 197 0.35 -7.71 -3.63
C GLN A 197 1.42 -8.40 -4.50
N PHE A 198 1.60 -9.71 -4.35
CA PHE A 198 2.71 -10.46 -4.95
C PHE A 198 2.26 -11.64 -5.83
N GLY A 199 0.96 -12.02 -5.78
CA GLY A 199 0.45 -13.17 -6.52
C GLY A 199 0.62 -13.04 -8.04
N TYR A 200 0.76 -11.81 -8.56
CA TYR A 200 1.08 -11.57 -9.96
C TYR A 200 2.46 -12.14 -10.37
N ALA A 201 3.37 -12.37 -9.41
CA ALA A 201 4.67 -12.97 -9.71
C ALA A 201 4.54 -14.37 -10.34
N ILE A 202 3.47 -15.09 -10.01
CA ILE A 202 3.14 -16.40 -10.64
C ILE A 202 2.80 -16.21 -12.12
N LEU A 203 2.20 -15.08 -12.49
CA LEU A 203 1.85 -14.78 -13.89
C LEU A 203 3.09 -14.52 -14.75
N ASN A 204 4.23 -14.14 -14.14
CA ASN A 204 5.50 -13.96 -14.87
C ASN A 204 6.05 -15.28 -15.43
N LEU A 205 5.53 -16.43 -14.98
CA LEU A 205 5.88 -17.74 -15.56
C LEU A 205 5.24 -17.95 -16.95
N VAL A 206 4.30 -17.10 -17.35
CA VAL A 206 3.63 -17.15 -18.65
C VAL A 206 4.00 -15.89 -19.46
N PRO A 207 4.67 -15.98 -20.61
CA PRO A 207 5.24 -14.83 -21.33
C PRO A 207 4.30 -13.65 -21.58
N ILE A 208 3.07 -13.93 -22.04
CA ILE A 208 2.06 -12.88 -22.30
C ILE A 208 1.49 -12.31 -21.00
N ALA A 209 1.31 -13.14 -19.97
CA ALA A 209 0.77 -12.73 -18.70
C ALA A 209 1.74 -11.87 -17.88
N GLY A 210 3.05 -12.01 -18.08
CA GLY A 210 4.09 -11.23 -17.40
C GLY A 210 3.98 -9.72 -17.63
N SER A 211 3.64 -9.29 -18.86
CA SER A 211 3.42 -7.87 -19.16
C SER A 211 2.22 -7.30 -18.38
N LEU A 212 1.13 -8.05 -18.29
CA LEU A 212 -0.05 -7.66 -17.51
C LEU A 212 0.26 -7.64 -16.01
N ALA A 213 1.12 -8.54 -15.53
CA ALA A 213 1.59 -8.58 -14.16
C ALA A 213 2.35 -7.29 -13.76
N GLY A 214 3.20 -6.78 -14.65
CA GLY A 214 3.92 -5.51 -14.43
C GLY A 214 2.95 -4.31 -14.33
N ILE A 215 1.97 -4.23 -15.22
CA ILE A 215 0.93 -3.19 -15.18
C ILE A 215 0.13 -3.27 -13.87
N TYR A 216 -0.29 -4.47 -13.46
CA TYR A 216 -1.00 -4.67 -12.20
C TYR A 216 -0.16 -4.20 -11.00
N SER A 217 1.11 -4.59 -10.93
CA SER A 217 2.01 -4.18 -9.85
C SER A 217 2.14 -2.66 -9.77
N LEU A 218 2.31 -1.99 -10.90
CA LEU A 218 2.39 -0.54 -10.97
C LEU A 218 1.08 0.10 -10.45
N LEU A 219 -0.06 -0.36 -10.93
CA LEU A 219 -1.36 0.16 -10.51
C LEU A 219 -1.61 -0.08 -9.02
N ASP A 220 -1.25 -1.25 -8.49
CA ASP A 220 -1.42 -1.57 -7.07
C ASP A 220 -0.68 -0.57 -6.18
N HIS A 221 0.58 -0.25 -6.51
CA HIS A 221 1.40 0.66 -5.72
C HIS A 221 1.04 2.13 -5.90
N LEU A 222 0.53 2.53 -7.07
CA LEU A 222 0.11 3.90 -7.33
C LEU A 222 -1.30 4.21 -6.81
N TRP A 223 -2.19 3.21 -6.70
CA TRP A 223 -3.60 3.39 -6.34
C TRP A 223 -3.84 4.24 -5.09
N PRO A 224 -3.07 4.11 -3.99
CA PRO A 224 -3.26 4.93 -2.79
C PRO A 224 -3.09 6.44 -3.01
N ALA A 225 -2.47 6.88 -4.10
CA ALA A 225 -2.24 8.29 -4.38
C ALA A 225 -3.57 9.05 -4.54
N TRP A 226 -4.52 8.45 -5.25
CA TRP A 226 -5.83 9.05 -5.56
C TRP A 226 -7.01 8.38 -4.84
N ASP A 227 -6.83 7.21 -4.23
CA ASP A 227 -7.91 6.55 -3.50
C ASP A 227 -8.32 7.33 -2.25
N GLY A 228 -9.60 7.65 -2.10
CA GLY A 228 -10.12 8.40 -0.95
C GLY A 228 -9.91 7.68 0.39
N LYS A 229 -9.83 6.35 0.37
CA LYS A 229 -9.54 5.51 1.54
C LYS A 229 -8.05 5.21 1.70
N LYS A 230 -7.20 5.76 0.82
CA LYS A 230 -5.75 5.51 0.77
C LYS A 230 -5.40 4.02 0.77
N GLN A 231 -6.18 3.20 0.07
CA GLN A 231 -5.97 1.75 -0.04
C GLN A 231 -5.30 1.42 -1.38
N ALA A 232 -4.29 0.56 -1.37
CA ALA A 232 -3.80 -0.14 -2.54
C ALA A 232 -4.83 -1.20 -3.00
N ILE A 233 -4.67 -1.79 -4.17
CA ILE A 233 -5.58 -2.84 -4.64
C ILE A 233 -5.55 -4.05 -3.69
N HIS A 234 -4.35 -4.46 -3.27
CA HIS A 234 -4.19 -5.54 -2.27
C HIS A 234 -4.79 -5.18 -0.90
N ASP A 235 -4.76 -3.89 -0.50
CA ASP A 235 -5.44 -3.42 0.71
C ASP A 235 -6.96 -3.60 0.61
N LYS A 236 -7.53 -3.30 -0.58
CA LYS A 236 -8.98 -3.47 -0.84
C LYS A 236 -9.39 -4.94 -0.83
N ILE A 237 -8.62 -5.80 -1.49
CA ILE A 237 -8.84 -7.26 -1.53
C ILE A 237 -8.88 -7.82 -0.10
N ALA A 238 -7.92 -7.43 0.74
CA ALA A 238 -7.78 -7.91 2.11
C ALA A 238 -8.58 -7.11 3.15
N ARG A 239 -9.32 -6.05 2.75
CA ARG A 239 -10.05 -5.14 3.64
C ARG A 239 -9.17 -4.56 4.75
N THR A 240 -7.96 -4.13 4.40
CA THR A 240 -6.97 -3.57 5.31
C THR A 240 -6.69 -2.09 5.01
N ASN A 241 -6.06 -1.41 5.96
CA ASN A 241 -5.47 -0.10 5.76
C ASN A 241 -4.06 -0.05 6.37
N VAL A 242 -3.22 0.81 5.82
CA VAL A 242 -1.97 1.21 6.47
C VAL A 242 -2.23 2.51 7.22
N VAL A 243 -1.95 2.50 8.52
CA VAL A 243 -2.19 3.61 9.44
C VAL A 243 -0.88 4.08 10.05
N ARG A 244 -0.87 5.31 10.56
CA ARG A 244 0.23 5.82 11.37
C ARG A 244 0.10 5.26 12.78
N SER A 245 1.22 4.76 13.34
CA SER A 245 1.26 4.24 14.71
C SER A 245 1.69 5.31 15.74
N ARG A 246 2.01 6.52 15.26
CA ARG A 246 2.38 7.71 16.05
C ARG A 246 1.78 8.94 15.41
#